data_fa726beb232a816587555bf7a0b6c45e
#
_entry.id   fa726beb232a816587555bf7a0b6c45e
#
_cell.length_a   1.000
_cell.length_b   1.000
_cell.length_c   1.000
_cell.angle_alpha   90.00
_cell.angle_beta   90.00
_cell.angle_gamma   90.00
#
_symmetry.space_group_name_H-M   'P 1'
#
loop_
_entity.id
_entity.type
_entity.pdbx_description
1 polymer ?
#
loop_
_entity_poly.entity_id
_entity_poly.type
_entity_poly.pdbx_seq_one_letter_code
_entity_poly.pdbx_strand_id
1 'polypeptide(L)'
;MHHPLQNVRRRVFYLFFRFVQSLRIDIETAHIPSILQAIQDLLTVEVEFPSDFEPPSPPPSHVPQENDFLSQILQRPCMFDSQLHMFEAAGALISALWSQPEIQANALQTLMNPMLAKLSECLTVPLTGNVENEGDAVTILTVHHTIRALGSIPKGFPEYPNPIPDDYIQPPLAEFRQMSEAILISLDVMGRHKVVREAVSS
;
A
#
# COMPACT_ATOMS: atom_id res chain seq x y z
N MET A 1 -5.78 -23.59 5.83
CA MET A 1 -5.09 -23.70 7.15
C MET A 1 -4.20 -22.48 7.30
N HIS A 2 -4.44 -21.66 8.34
CA HIS A 2 -3.53 -20.52 8.60
C HIS A 2 -2.21 -21.06 9.16
N HIS A 3 -1.10 -20.80 8.45
CA HIS A 3 0.23 -21.18 8.94
C HIS A 3 0.52 -20.37 10.21
N PRO A 4 0.94 -20.99 11.32
CA PRO A 4 1.15 -20.28 12.60
C PRO A 4 2.13 -19.12 12.49
N LEU A 5 3.09 -19.17 11.56
CA LEU A 5 4.02 -18.08 11.29
C LEU A 5 3.33 -16.84 10.68
N GLN A 6 2.29 -16.97 9.87
CA GLN A 6 1.56 -15.83 9.32
C GLN A 6 0.83 -15.04 10.40
N ASN A 7 0.20 -15.73 11.36
CA ASN A 7 -0.47 -15.07 12.47
C ASN A 7 0.51 -14.31 13.37
N VAL A 8 1.72 -14.86 13.57
CA VAL A 8 2.78 -14.19 14.32
C VAL A 8 3.23 -12.92 13.58
N ARG A 9 3.50 -13.01 12.26
CA ARG A 9 3.92 -11.85 11.44
C ARG A 9 2.86 -10.74 11.47
N ARG A 10 1.57 -11.07 11.30
CA ARG A 10 0.46 -10.11 11.39
C ARG A 10 0.47 -9.36 12.71
N ARG A 11 0.64 -10.08 13.81
CA ARG A 11 0.68 -9.49 15.15
C ARG A 11 1.91 -8.61 15.35
N VAL A 12 3.06 -9.03 14.83
CA VAL A 12 4.31 -8.24 14.88
C VAL A 12 4.15 -6.94 14.11
N PHE A 13 3.56 -6.94 12.90
CA PHE A 13 3.33 -5.73 12.12
C PHE A 13 2.43 -4.73 12.85
N TYR A 14 1.33 -5.20 13.41
CA TYR A 14 0.44 -4.37 14.21
C TYR A 14 1.13 -3.81 15.47
N LEU A 15 1.89 -4.63 16.19
CA LEU A 15 2.61 -4.20 17.38
C LEU A 15 3.71 -3.19 17.06
N PHE A 16 4.45 -3.40 15.96
CA PHE A 16 5.45 -2.45 15.50
C PHE A 16 4.81 -1.09 15.16
N PHE A 17 3.72 -1.10 14.43
CA PHE A 17 2.96 0.12 14.13
C PHE A 17 2.52 0.85 15.42
N ARG A 18 1.92 0.14 16.37
CA ARG A 18 1.53 0.71 17.66
C ARG A 18 2.71 1.29 18.45
N PHE A 19 3.84 0.60 18.41
CA PHE A 19 5.08 1.05 19.03
C PHE A 19 5.58 2.35 18.40
N VAL A 20 5.66 2.40 17.08
CA VAL A 20 6.06 3.60 16.35
C VAL A 20 5.12 4.77 16.64
N GLN A 21 3.81 4.56 16.60
CA GLN A 21 2.82 5.62 16.92
C GLN A 21 3.00 6.18 18.33
N SER A 22 3.29 5.31 19.29
CA SER A 22 3.45 5.72 20.69
C SER A 22 4.74 6.48 20.96
N LEU A 23 5.81 6.16 20.25
CA LEU A 23 7.15 6.67 20.49
C LEU A 23 7.66 7.66 19.44
N ARG A 24 6.87 7.99 18.41
CA ARG A 24 7.33 8.82 17.28
C ARG A 24 7.91 10.18 17.71
N ILE A 25 7.45 10.73 18.83
CA ILE A 25 7.92 12.01 19.38
C ILE A 25 9.26 11.85 20.12
N ASP A 26 9.49 10.66 20.69
CA ASP A 26 10.66 10.36 21.52
C ASP A 26 11.78 9.69 20.72
N ILE A 27 11.51 9.24 19.47
CA ILE A 27 12.51 8.62 18.62
C ILE A 27 13.51 9.70 18.16
N GLU A 28 14.78 9.49 18.49
CA GLU A 28 15.87 10.31 17.95
C GLU A 28 15.87 10.23 16.42
N THR A 29 15.77 11.40 15.75
CA THR A 29 15.70 11.49 14.29
C THR A 29 16.88 10.83 13.59
N ALA A 30 18.06 10.81 14.24
CA ALA A 30 19.27 10.13 13.74
C ALA A 30 19.12 8.62 13.51
N HIS A 31 18.22 7.96 14.23
CA HIS A 31 17.98 6.52 14.12
C HIS A 31 16.96 6.14 13.04
N ILE A 32 16.12 7.09 12.61
CA ILE A 32 15.01 6.83 11.69
C ILE A 32 15.49 6.22 10.36
N PRO A 33 16.54 6.71 9.68
CA PRO A 33 17.03 6.09 8.45
C PRO A 33 17.45 4.64 8.63
N SER A 34 18.11 4.32 9.74
CA SER A 34 18.52 2.94 10.04
C SER A 34 17.33 2.02 10.30
N ILE A 35 16.28 2.52 10.97
CA ILE A 35 15.05 1.76 11.21
C ILE A 35 14.33 1.50 9.87
N LEU A 36 14.19 2.52 9.02
CA LEU A 36 13.56 2.38 7.69
C LEU A 36 14.32 1.37 6.84
N GLN A 37 15.66 1.40 6.86
CA GLN A 37 16.50 0.43 6.16
C GLN A 37 16.28 -0.99 6.70
N ALA A 38 16.17 -1.16 8.02
CA ALA A 38 15.98 -2.46 8.64
C ALA A 38 14.62 -3.12 8.32
N ILE A 39 13.59 -2.31 8.00
CA ILE A 39 12.25 -2.80 7.64
C ILE A 39 12.00 -2.79 6.13
N GLN A 40 12.95 -2.40 5.31
CA GLN A 40 12.77 -2.21 3.86
C GLN A 40 12.21 -3.46 3.16
N ASP A 41 12.70 -4.64 3.51
CA ASP A 41 12.22 -5.91 2.94
C ASP A 41 10.75 -6.20 3.27
N LEU A 42 10.24 -5.62 4.37
CA LEU A 42 8.85 -5.77 4.79
C LEU A 42 7.91 -4.77 4.08
N LEU A 43 8.46 -3.82 3.33
CA LEU A 43 7.74 -2.79 2.59
C LEU A 43 7.64 -3.10 1.09
N THR A 44 7.96 -4.32 0.68
CA THR A 44 7.79 -4.78 -0.70
C THR A 44 6.36 -5.26 -0.92
N VAL A 45 5.70 -4.73 -1.94
CA VAL A 45 4.33 -5.14 -2.30
C VAL A 45 4.39 -6.41 -3.16
N GLU A 46 3.88 -7.50 -2.62
CA GLU A 46 3.77 -8.79 -3.31
C GLU A 46 2.32 -9.26 -3.31
N VAL A 47 1.90 -9.92 -4.39
CA VAL A 47 0.58 -10.53 -4.50
C VAL A 47 0.69 -12.01 -4.19
N GLU A 48 0.00 -12.44 -3.13
CA GLU A 48 -0.16 -13.85 -2.82
C GLU A 48 -1.33 -14.40 -3.66
N PHE A 49 -1.01 -15.08 -4.78
CA PHE A 49 -2.03 -15.77 -5.56
C PHE A 49 -2.19 -17.20 -5.02
N PRO A 50 -3.41 -17.63 -4.68
CA PRO A 50 -3.62 -18.96 -4.12
C PRO A 50 -3.35 -20.03 -5.18
N SER A 51 -2.39 -20.92 -4.94
CA SER A 51 -2.03 -22.01 -5.85
C SER A 51 -3.12 -23.10 -5.99
N ASP A 52 -4.07 -23.12 -5.05
CA ASP A 52 -5.21 -24.05 -4.98
C ASP A 52 -6.55 -23.38 -5.35
N PHE A 53 -6.46 -22.23 -6.03
CA PHE A 53 -7.65 -21.52 -6.46
C PHE A 53 -8.25 -22.20 -7.69
N GLU A 54 -9.29 -23.00 -7.48
CA GLU A 54 -10.19 -23.42 -8.55
C GLU A 54 -11.21 -22.30 -8.76
N PRO A 55 -11.32 -21.75 -9.99
CA PRO A 55 -12.38 -20.80 -10.28
C PRO A 55 -13.74 -21.45 -9.97
N PRO A 56 -14.66 -20.73 -9.32
CA PRO A 56 -15.98 -21.30 -9.01
C PRO A 56 -16.65 -21.76 -10.30
N SER A 57 -17.18 -22.98 -10.29
CA SER A 57 -17.95 -23.51 -11.42
C SER A 57 -19.07 -22.50 -11.76
N PRO A 58 -19.20 -22.09 -13.03
CA PRO A 58 -20.15 -21.05 -13.40
C PRO A 58 -21.57 -21.47 -12.97
N PRO A 59 -22.32 -20.61 -12.28
CA PRO A 59 -23.71 -20.87 -11.97
C PRO A 59 -24.51 -20.99 -13.30
N PRO A 60 -25.49 -21.87 -13.39
CA PRO A 60 -26.14 -22.28 -14.65
C PRO A 60 -26.93 -21.17 -15.35
N SER A 61 -26.91 -19.91 -14.97
CA SER A 61 -27.79 -18.89 -15.56
C SER A 61 -27.39 -17.41 -15.44
N HIS A 62 -26.17 -17.04 -15.11
CA HIS A 62 -25.81 -15.60 -15.13
C HIS A 62 -24.43 -15.38 -15.75
N VAL A 63 -24.32 -14.30 -16.53
CA VAL A 63 -23.08 -13.74 -17.05
C VAL A 63 -22.07 -13.67 -15.92
N PRO A 64 -20.86 -14.26 -16.03
CA PRO A 64 -19.82 -14.16 -15.01
C PRO A 64 -19.56 -12.66 -14.80
N GLN A 65 -19.86 -12.14 -13.59
CA GLN A 65 -19.46 -10.78 -13.27
C GLN A 65 -17.95 -10.82 -12.98
N GLU A 66 -17.18 -10.29 -13.90
CA GLU A 66 -15.73 -10.12 -13.85
C GLU A 66 -15.23 -9.61 -12.46
N ASN A 67 -16.12 -8.93 -11.77
CA ASN A 67 -15.85 -8.34 -10.44
C ASN A 67 -15.89 -9.36 -9.28
N ASP A 68 -16.50 -10.53 -9.44
CA ASP A 68 -16.66 -11.45 -8.31
C ASP A 68 -15.39 -12.26 -8.06
N PHE A 69 -14.66 -12.64 -9.11
CA PHE A 69 -13.42 -13.43 -9.01
C PHE A 69 -12.34 -12.72 -8.19
N LEU A 70 -11.94 -11.50 -8.59
CA LEU A 70 -10.92 -10.73 -7.88
C LEU A 70 -11.37 -10.35 -6.46
N SER A 71 -12.64 -10.03 -6.28
CA SER A 71 -13.21 -9.75 -4.95
C SER A 71 -13.14 -10.96 -4.02
N GLN A 72 -13.36 -12.18 -4.53
CA GLN A 72 -13.23 -13.40 -3.75
C GLN A 72 -11.78 -13.67 -3.32
N ILE A 73 -10.80 -13.38 -4.19
CA ILE A 73 -9.38 -13.48 -3.83
C ILE A 73 -9.06 -12.52 -2.69
N LEU A 74 -9.51 -11.26 -2.78
CA LEU A 74 -9.27 -10.23 -1.77
C LEU A 74 -9.98 -10.49 -0.43
N GLN A 75 -11.10 -11.23 -0.42
CA GLN A 75 -11.78 -11.63 0.81
C GLN A 75 -11.02 -12.70 1.60
N ARG A 76 -10.06 -13.38 0.97
CA ARG A 76 -9.23 -14.35 1.69
C ARG A 76 -8.24 -13.62 2.60
N PRO A 77 -8.01 -14.14 3.82
CA PRO A 77 -7.02 -13.56 4.73
C PRO A 77 -5.62 -13.62 4.10
N CYS A 78 -5.10 -12.50 3.64
CA CYS A 78 -3.75 -12.37 3.10
C CYS A 78 -2.83 -11.60 4.07
N MET A 79 -1.52 -11.69 3.85
CA MET A 79 -0.54 -10.94 4.65
C MET A 79 -0.61 -9.44 4.37
N PHE A 80 -1.03 -9.06 3.17
CA PHE A 80 -1.01 -7.68 2.71
C PHE A 80 -1.82 -6.72 3.60
N ASP A 81 -3.02 -7.11 4.05
CA ASP A 81 -3.81 -6.24 4.95
C ASP A 81 -3.08 -5.89 6.24
N SER A 82 -2.29 -6.81 6.76
CA SER A 82 -1.46 -6.56 7.93
C SER A 82 -0.20 -5.77 7.59
N GLN A 83 0.32 -5.92 6.38
CA GLN A 83 1.47 -5.18 5.88
C GLN A 83 1.17 -3.69 5.73
N LEU A 84 -0.09 -3.29 5.52
CA LEU A 84 -0.49 -1.88 5.48
C LEU A 84 -0.10 -1.12 6.76
N HIS A 85 -0.08 -1.78 7.91
CA HIS A 85 0.41 -1.19 9.15
C HIS A 85 1.92 -0.85 9.09
N MET A 86 2.70 -1.58 8.29
CA MET A 86 4.13 -1.28 8.11
C MET A 86 4.33 -0.02 7.26
N PHE A 87 3.50 0.19 6.21
CA PHE A 87 3.53 1.41 5.40
C PHE A 87 3.09 2.62 6.21
N GLU A 88 2.06 2.49 7.04
CA GLU A 88 1.63 3.54 7.96
C GLU A 88 2.70 3.85 9.01
N ALA A 89 3.36 2.83 9.58
CA ALA A 89 4.47 3.01 10.50
C ALA A 89 5.67 3.70 9.83
N ALA A 90 6.01 3.34 8.59
CA ALA A 90 7.06 4.01 7.83
C ALA A 90 6.71 5.49 7.60
N GLY A 91 5.45 5.80 7.24
CA GLY A 91 4.94 7.17 7.15
C GLY A 91 5.10 7.94 8.46
N ALA A 92 4.76 7.31 9.61
CA ALA A 92 4.90 7.93 10.93
C ALA A 92 6.37 8.20 11.31
N LEU A 93 7.29 7.29 10.98
CA LEU A 93 8.74 7.49 11.16
C LEU A 93 9.25 8.65 10.29
N ILE A 94 8.85 8.68 9.00
CA ILE A 94 9.23 9.75 8.08
C ILE A 94 8.66 11.10 8.55
N SER A 95 7.43 11.12 9.07
CA SER A 95 6.83 12.34 9.60
C SER A 95 7.59 12.94 10.77
N ALA A 96 8.28 12.12 11.58
CA ALA A 96 9.12 12.58 12.68
C ALA A 96 10.39 13.34 12.22
N LEU A 97 10.75 13.26 10.94
CA LEU A 97 11.84 14.03 10.33
C LEU A 97 11.44 15.47 9.94
N TRP A 98 10.35 15.99 10.44
CA TRP A 98 9.79 17.30 10.09
C TRP A 98 10.78 18.46 10.19
N SER A 99 11.75 18.40 11.13
CA SER A 99 12.82 19.41 11.28
C SER A 99 13.93 19.31 10.22
N GLN A 100 13.90 18.29 9.38
CA GLN A 100 14.91 17.98 8.35
C GLN A 100 14.21 17.69 7.00
N PRO A 101 13.58 18.71 6.37
CA PRO A 101 12.68 18.51 5.24
C PRO A 101 13.32 17.80 4.04
N GLU A 102 14.60 18.04 3.76
CA GLU A 102 15.31 17.36 2.66
C GLU A 102 15.49 15.88 2.94
N ILE A 103 15.82 15.52 4.18
CA ILE A 103 15.96 14.10 4.60
C ILE A 103 14.59 13.43 4.60
N GLN A 104 13.56 14.14 5.06
CA GLN A 104 12.17 13.65 5.04
C GLN A 104 11.70 13.36 3.62
N ALA A 105 11.87 14.30 2.69
CA ALA A 105 11.51 14.13 1.29
C ALA A 105 12.27 12.97 0.63
N ASN A 106 13.58 12.87 0.86
CA ASN A 106 14.40 11.79 0.32
C ASN A 106 13.99 10.41 0.88
N ALA A 107 13.70 10.32 2.18
CA ALA A 107 13.20 9.09 2.79
C ALA A 107 11.86 8.65 2.19
N LEU A 108 10.95 9.62 1.96
CA LEU A 108 9.66 9.36 1.33
C LEU A 108 9.81 8.91 -0.12
N GLN A 109 10.67 9.58 -0.91
CA GLN A 109 10.99 9.17 -2.27
C GLN A 109 11.60 7.77 -2.33
N THR A 110 12.52 7.45 -1.43
CA THR A 110 13.13 6.12 -1.34
C THR A 110 12.09 5.03 -1.07
N LEU A 111 11.09 5.32 -0.23
CA LEU A 111 10.00 4.41 0.08
C LEU A 111 9.04 4.25 -1.12
N MET A 112 8.66 5.34 -1.77
CA MET A 112 7.60 5.33 -2.79
C MET A 112 8.10 4.92 -4.19
N ASN A 113 9.35 5.22 -4.56
CA ASN A 113 9.87 4.99 -5.92
C ASN A 113 9.74 3.54 -6.40
N PRO A 114 10.04 2.49 -5.63
CA PRO A 114 9.83 1.10 -6.06
C PRO A 114 8.36 0.80 -6.36
N MET A 115 7.44 1.34 -5.56
CA MET A 115 6.00 1.16 -5.74
C MET A 115 5.49 1.88 -6.98
N LEU A 116 5.96 3.12 -7.22
CA LEU A 116 5.62 3.89 -8.42
C LEU A 116 6.16 3.23 -9.69
N ALA A 117 7.38 2.70 -9.65
CA ALA A 117 7.96 1.96 -10.76
C ALA A 117 7.14 0.69 -11.06
N LYS A 118 6.78 -0.07 -10.03
CA LYS A 118 5.94 -1.28 -10.16
C LYS A 118 4.56 -0.95 -10.72
N LEU A 119 3.96 0.13 -10.24
CA LEU A 119 2.66 0.60 -10.72
C LEU A 119 2.75 0.97 -12.21
N SER A 120 3.75 1.75 -12.61
CA SER A 120 3.98 2.12 -14.01
C SER A 120 4.18 0.89 -14.90
N GLU A 121 4.95 -0.11 -14.44
CA GLU A 121 5.13 -1.37 -15.16
C GLU A 121 3.77 -2.07 -15.38
N CYS A 122 2.97 -2.25 -14.33
CA CYS A 122 1.67 -2.90 -14.43
C CYS A 122 0.68 -2.17 -15.35
N LEU A 123 0.72 -0.83 -15.39
CA LEU A 123 -0.16 -0.03 -16.25
C LEU A 123 0.20 -0.09 -17.73
N THR A 124 1.42 -0.51 -18.07
CA THR A 124 1.87 -0.68 -19.46
C THR A 124 1.67 -2.08 -20.01
N VAL A 125 1.40 -3.07 -19.15
CA VAL A 125 1.15 -4.46 -19.57
C VAL A 125 -0.22 -4.56 -20.22
N PRO A 126 -0.30 -5.05 -21.47
CA PRO A 126 -1.59 -5.29 -22.12
C PRO A 126 -2.31 -6.45 -21.43
N LEU A 127 -3.49 -6.17 -20.89
CA LEU A 127 -4.35 -7.20 -20.31
C LEU A 127 -5.09 -7.95 -21.44
N THR A 128 -5.22 -9.27 -21.30
CA THR A 128 -5.96 -10.11 -22.25
C THR A 128 -7.47 -9.87 -22.15
N GLY A 129 -7.93 -9.26 -21.06
CA GLY A 129 -9.34 -9.01 -20.77
C GLY A 129 -10.03 -10.19 -20.08
N ASN A 130 -9.31 -11.25 -19.75
CA ASN A 130 -9.82 -12.36 -18.96
C ASN A 130 -9.21 -12.34 -17.55
N VAL A 131 -9.97 -11.89 -16.57
CA VAL A 131 -9.53 -11.81 -15.16
C VAL A 131 -9.31 -13.18 -14.49
N GLU A 132 -9.80 -14.26 -15.10
CA GLU A 132 -9.51 -15.62 -14.66
C GLU A 132 -8.11 -16.09 -15.14
N ASN A 133 -7.49 -15.34 -16.04
CA ASN A 133 -6.09 -15.52 -16.39
C ASN A 133 -5.23 -15.04 -15.22
N GLU A 134 -4.38 -15.89 -14.70
CA GLU A 134 -3.51 -15.60 -13.56
C GLU A 134 -2.66 -14.34 -13.79
N GLY A 135 -2.13 -14.14 -15.00
CA GLY A 135 -1.31 -12.97 -15.34
C GLY A 135 -2.09 -11.66 -15.24
N ASP A 136 -3.32 -11.60 -15.78
CA ASP A 136 -4.20 -10.44 -15.67
C ASP A 136 -4.60 -10.20 -14.22
N ALA A 137 -4.99 -11.26 -13.50
CA ALA A 137 -5.38 -11.19 -12.11
C ALA A 137 -4.26 -10.66 -11.22
N VAL A 138 -3.05 -11.20 -11.35
CA VAL A 138 -1.86 -10.75 -10.60
C VAL A 138 -1.56 -9.29 -10.91
N THR A 139 -1.64 -8.87 -12.18
CA THR A 139 -1.40 -7.47 -12.58
C THR A 139 -2.41 -6.53 -11.91
N ILE A 140 -3.70 -6.84 -11.98
CA ILE A 140 -4.76 -6.00 -11.38
C ILE A 140 -4.64 -5.97 -9.86
N LEU A 141 -4.36 -7.11 -9.21
CA LEU A 141 -4.16 -7.19 -7.77
C LEU A 141 -2.88 -6.45 -7.32
N THR A 142 -1.82 -6.47 -8.14
CA THR A 142 -0.62 -5.69 -7.88
C THR A 142 -0.93 -4.19 -7.87
N VAL A 143 -1.71 -3.71 -8.85
CA VAL A 143 -2.17 -2.31 -8.87
C VAL A 143 -3.01 -1.99 -7.64
N HIS A 144 -3.98 -2.85 -7.29
CA HIS A 144 -4.79 -2.70 -6.07
C HIS A 144 -3.93 -2.59 -4.81
N HIS A 145 -2.99 -3.49 -4.60
CA HIS A 145 -2.14 -3.53 -3.41
C HIS A 145 -1.21 -2.31 -3.36
N THR A 146 -0.64 -1.92 -4.52
CA THR A 146 0.24 -0.76 -4.60
C THR A 146 -0.49 0.54 -4.28
N ILE A 147 -1.71 0.73 -4.79
CA ILE A 147 -2.55 1.90 -4.45
C ILE A 147 -2.82 1.94 -2.94
N ARG A 148 -3.21 0.84 -2.33
CA ARG A 148 -3.48 0.77 -0.89
C ARG A 148 -2.23 1.02 -0.05
N ALA A 149 -1.07 0.51 -0.47
CA ALA A 149 0.21 0.76 0.19
C ALA A 149 0.59 2.24 0.14
N LEU A 150 0.54 2.86 -1.06
CA LEU A 150 0.77 4.29 -1.23
C LEU A 150 -0.20 5.14 -0.40
N GLY A 151 -1.49 4.80 -0.38
CA GLY A 151 -2.52 5.48 0.43
C GLY A 151 -2.36 5.29 1.94
N SER A 152 -1.61 4.29 2.39
CA SER A 152 -1.36 4.06 3.83
C SER A 152 -0.20 4.91 4.37
N ILE A 153 0.75 5.32 3.55
CA ILE A 153 1.89 6.14 3.97
C ILE A 153 1.43 7.49 4.56
N PRO A 154 0.56 8.28 3.89
CA PRO A 154 0.10 9.55 4.44
C PRO A 154 -0.65 9.43 5.78
N LYS A 155 -1.30 8.29 6.05
CA LYS A 155 -2.01 8.04 7.33
C LYS A 155 -1.05 8.07 8.53
N GLY A 156 0.25 7.83 8.32
CA GLY A 156 1.28 7.95 9.36
C GLY A 156 1.65 9.40 9.68
N PHE A 157 1.33 10.36 8.83
CA PHE A 157 1.58 11.78 9.09
C PHE A 157 0.50 12.35 10.02
N PRO A 158 0.85 13.34 10.86
CA PRO A 158 -0.13 13.99 11.71
C PRO A 158 -1.14 14.79 10.87
N GLU A 159 -2.34 14.93 11.39
CA GLU A 159 -3.33 15.83 10.83
C GLU A 159 -2.82 17.28 10.86
N TYR A 160 -3.26 18.08 9.89
CA TYR A 160 -2.97 19.52 9.89
C TYR A 160 -3.53 20.15 11.14
N PRO A 161 -2.71 20.94 11.87
CA PRO A 161 -3.20 21.68 13.02
C PRO A 161 -4.22 22.74 12.57
N ASN A 162 -5.24 22.96 13.38
CA ASN A 162 -6.22 24.00 13.13
C ASN A 162 -6.42 24.84 14.42
N PRO A 163 -6.04 26.13 14.44
CA PRO A 163 -5.41 26.90 13.34
C PRO A 163 -3.98 26.46 13.02
N ILE A 164 -3.52 26.74 11.80
CA ILE A 164 -2.15 26.46 11.38
C ILE A 164 -1.22 27.49 12.05
N PRO A 165 -0.20 27.06 12.85
CA PRO A 165 0.78 27.97 13.42
C PRO A 165 1.64 28.66 12.36
N ASP A 166 2.12 29.87 12.62
CA ASP A 166 2.95 30.66 11.68
C ASP A 166 4.30 29.98 11.37
N ASP A 167 4.82 29.18 12.28
CA ASP A 167 6.06 28.42 12.18
C ASP A 167 5.86 26.97 11.70
N TYR A 168 4.66 26.63 11.24
CA TYR A 168 4.33 25.28 10.80
C TYR A 168 5.12 24.88 9.55
N ILE A 169 5.93 23.84 9.69
CA ILE A 169 6.66 23.25 8.56
C ILE A 169 5.71 22.28 7.82
N GLN A 170 5.47 22.57 6.56
CA GLN A 170 4.59 21.75 5.74
C GLN A 170 5.20 20.36 5.47
N PRO A 171 4.38 19.30 5.40
CA PRO A 171 4.84 18.01 4.99
C PRO A 171 5.31 18.01 3.52
N PRO A 172 5.98 16.97 3.03
CA PRO A 172 6.53 16.89 1.68
C PRO A 172 5.41 16.80 0.62
N LEU A 173 4.79 17.92 0.29
CA LEU A 173 3.62 18.02 -0.58
C LEU A 173 3.90 17.60 -2.03
N ALA A 174 5.15 17.77 -2.52
CA ALA A 174 5.53 17.36 -3.87
C ALA A 174 5.43 15.83 -4.02
N GLU A 175 5.91 15.09 -3.04
CA GLU A 175 5.90 13.64 -2.98
C GLU A 175 4.46 13.11 -2.85
N PHE A 176 3.64 13.72 -2.00
CA PHE A 176 2.22 13.36 -1.88
C PHE A 176 1.43 13.65 -3.16
N ARG A 177 1.76 14.74 -3.87
CA ARG A 177 1.17 15.02 -5.18
C ARG A 177 1.54 13.92 -6.18
N GLN A 178 2.80 13.53 -6.24
CA GLN A 178 3.27 12.45 -7.12
C GLN A 178 2.54 11.13 -6.85
N MET A 179 2.34 10.75 -5.56
CA MET A 179 1.54 9.58 -5.20
C MET A 179 0.11 9.70 -5.70
N SER A 180 -0.52 10.86 -5.46
CA SER A 180 -1.91 11.11 -5.88
C SER A 180 -2.07 11.06 -7.39
N GLU A 181 -1.15 11.63 -8.16
CA GLU A 181 -1.13 11.58 -9.62
C GLU A 181 -1.00 10.14 -10.12
N ALA A 182 -0.12 9.34 -9.54
CA ALA A 182 0.03 7.93 -9.91
C ALA A 182 -1.24 7.11 -9.63
N ILE A 183 -1.91 7.37 -8.50
CA ILE A 183 -3.19 6.73 -8.15
C ILE A 183 -4.29 7.15 -9.16
N LEU A 184 -4.37 8.42 -9.53
CA LEU A 184 -5.33 8.92 -10.51
C LEU A 184 -5.10 8.31 -11.90
N ILE A 185 -3.85 8.20 -12.35
CA ILE A 185 -3.50 7.53 -13.62
C ILE A 185 -3.93 6.06 -13.57
N SER A 186 -3.72 5.39 -12.44
CA SER A 186 -4.14 4.00 -12.27
C SER A 186 -5.66 3.84 -12.35
N LEU A 187 -6.40 4.80 -11.80
CA LEU A 187 -7.86 4.83 -11.87
C LEU A 187 -8.34 5.09 -13.29
N ASP A 188 -7.67 5.95 -14.06
CA ASP A 188 -8.00 6.22 -15.45
C ASP A 188 -7.79 4.98 -16.33
N VAL A 189 -6.67 4.27 -16.16
CA VAL A 189 -6.29 3.11 -16.98
C VAL A 189 -7.04 1.84 -16.56
N MET A 190 -7.17 1.57 -15.26
CA MET A 190 -7.70 0.31 -14.70
C MET A 190 -8.97 0.48 -13.86
N GLY A 191 -9.58 1.65 -13.82
CA GLY A 191 -10.79 1.92 -13.04
C GLY A 191 -12.04 1.16 -13.50
N ARG A 192 -11.99 0.47 -14.64
CA ARG A 192 -13.03 -0.50 -15.03
C ARG A 192 -13.13 -1.66 -14.02
N HIS A 193 -12.01 -2.04 -13.38
CA HIS A 193 -11.98 -3.09 -12.37
C HIS A 193 -12.46 -2.55 -11.02
N LYS A 194 -13.50 -3.17 -10.46
CA LYS A 194 -14.11 -2.76 -9.19
C LYS A 194 -13.09 -2.68 -8.06
N VAL A 195 -12.22 -3.69 -7.95
CA VAL A 195 -11.20 -3.78 -6.90
C VAL A 195 -10.21 -2.61 -6.92
N VAL A 196 -9.89 -2.07 -8.11
CA VAL A 196 -9.03 -0.89 -8.24
C VAL A 196 -9.75 0.36 -7.75
N ARG A 197 -11.03 0.55 -8.06
CA ARG A 197 -11.83 1.66 -7.54
C ARG A 197 -11.98 1.60 -6.02
N GLU A 198 -12.20 0.41 -5.46
CA GLU A 198 -12.30 0.20 -4.02
C GLU A 198 -10.98 0.50 -3.29
N ALA A 199 -9.82 0.20 -3.92
CA ALA A 199 -8.51 0.53 -3.37
C ALA A 199 -8.28 2.04 -3.20
N VAL A 200 -8.84 2.86 -4.07
CA VAL A 200 -8.74 4.33 -3.98
C VAL A 200 -9.64 4.91 -2.90
N SER A 201 -10.71 4.20 -2.55
CA SER A 201 -11.73 4.66 -1.59
C SER A 201 -11.45 4.20 -0.14
N SER A 202 -10.41 3.39 0.09
CA SER A 202 -10.05 2.80 1.38
C SER A 202 -8.92 3.56 2.07
#